data_23d25f0a265a69b7e869d7b3bd2da324
#
_entry.id   23d25f0a265a69b7e869d7b3bd2da324
#
_cell.length_a   1.000
_cell.length_b   1.000
_cell.length_c   1.000
_cell.angle_alpha   90.00
_cell.angle_beta   90.00
_cell.angle_gamma   90.00
#
_symmetry.space_group_name_H-M   'P 1'
#
loop_
_entity.id
_entity.type
_entity.pdbx_description
1 polymer ?
#
loop_
_entity_poly.entity_id
_entity_poly.type
_entity_poly.pdbx_seq_one_letter_code
_entity_poly.pdbx_strand_id
1 'polypeptide(L)'
;LIAALLLFAVQAADPAAAAPGVETTAPSPVADQDLREFAAIDGRKVAGRPTGGPYANPDKILLLTRDGKGYPAVMASLAFPARQSLPAPPAGTLAVVRLHQRMGTIIPGPTADDLAFVAANRLPLFVIGEWARPAPMWEVAWVDGTVRFRTVGDVGEIGPWQD
;
A
#
# COMPACT_ATOMS: atom_id res chain seq x y z
N LEU A 1 47.15 -32.35 31.11
CA LEU A 1 46.35 -31.71 30.05
C LEU A 1 45.06 -31.18 30.71
N ILE A 2 45.03 -29.88 31.01
CA ILE A 2 43.90 -29.23 31.65
C ILE A 2 43.16 -28.46 30.53
N ALA A 3 41.94 -28.88 30.19
CA ALA A 3 41.05 -28.16 29.28
C ALA A 3 40.29 -27.08 30.04
N ALA A 4 40.58 -25.83 29.73
CA ALA A 4 39.82 -24.68 30.23
C ALA A 4 38.53 -24.50 29.45
N LEU A 5 37.42 -24.67 30.10
CA LEU A 5 36.08 -24.40 29.54
C LEU A 5 35.79 -22.90 29.69
N LEU A 6 35.84 -22.16 28.62
CA LEU A 6 35.40 -20.75 28.59
C LEU A 6 33.86 -20.72 28.51
N LEU A 7 33.26 -20.33 29.63
CA LEU A 7 31.83 -20.01 29.68
C LEU A 7 31.62 -18.59 29.13
N PHE A 8 31.06 -18.46 27.95
CA PHE A 8 30.55 -17.18 27.45
C PHE A 8 29.19 -16.89 28.11
N ALA A 9 29.19 -15.96 29.05
CA ALA A 9 27.95 -15.40 29.56
C ALA A 9 27.30 -14.51 28.45
N VAL A 10 26.22 -14.99 27.89
CA VAL A 10 25.35 -14.15 27.06
C VAL A 10 24.61 -13.19 27.99
N GLN A 11 25.05 -11.95 28.00
CA GLN A 11 24.36 -10.87 28.71
C GLN A 11 23.06 -10.61 27.95
N ALA A 12 21.93 -10.96 28.52
CA ALA A 12 20.62 -10.58 28.05
C ALA A 12 20.56 -9.04 28.08
N ALA A 13 20.42 -8.44 26.89
CA ALA A 13 20.15 -7.03 26.78
C ALA A 13 18.80 -6.74 27.44
N ASP A 14 18.78 -5.89 28.43
CA ASP A 14 17.62 -5.31 29.05
C ASP A 14 16.74 -4.69 27.95
N PRO A 15 15.40 -4.97 27.87
CA PRO A 15 14.53 -4.27 26.97
C PRO A 15 14.32 -2.85 27.52
N ALA A 16 15.32 -1.99 27.30
CA ALA A 16 15.29 -0.62 27.73
C ALA A 16 14.18 0.15 27.02
N ALA A 17 13.26 0.64 27.84
CA ALA A 17 12.50 1.86 27.68
C ALA A 17 11.97 2.16 26.27
N ALA A 18 10.79 1.67 25.99
CA ALA A 18 9.95 2.24 24.95
C ALA A 18 9.82 3.75 25.18
N ALA A 19 10.28 4.54 24.21
CA ALA A 19 10.06 5.98 24.21
C ALA A 19 8.55 6.23 24.29
N PRO A 20 8.07 7.17 25.12
CA PRO A 20 6.65 7.45 25.25
C PRO A 20 6.13 8.07 23.97
N GLY A 21 5.15 7.44 23.32
CA GLY A 21 4.19 8.16 22.51
C GLY A 21 4.20 7.98 21.01
N VAL A 22 4.63 6.86 20.44
CA VAL A 22 4.13 6.45 19.13
C VAL A 22 3.14 5.32 19.36
N GLU A 23 1.85 5.67 19.49
CA GLU A 23 0.79 4.69 19.29
C GLU A 23 0.97 4.15 17.87
N THR A 24 1.50 2.95 17.75
CA THR A 24 1.41 2.17 16.51
C THR A 24 -0.05 1.82 16.34
N THR A 25 -0.80 2.74 15.73
CA THR A 25 -2.18 2.48 15.35
C THR A 25 -2.16 1.26 14.44
N ALA A 26 -2.84 0.20 14.85
CA ALA A 26 -2.97 -0.98 14.01
C ALA A 26 -3.55 -0.54 12.66
N PRO A 27 -3.07 -1.09 11.53
CA PRO A 27 -3.56 -0.70 10.23
C PRO A 27 -5.08 -0.89 10.17
N SER A 28 -5.80 0.19 9.78
CA SER A 28 -7.23 0.14 9.57
C SER A 28 -7.53 -0.58 8.24
N PRO A 29 -8.56 -1.42 8.17
CA PRO A 29 -8.96 -2.06 6.93
C PRO A 29 -9.55 -1.09 5.89
N VAL A 30 -9.88 0.14 6.30
CA VAL A 30 -10.33 1.25 5.45
C VAL A 30 -9.38 2.41 5.66
N ALA A 31 -8.98 3.08 4.58
CA ALA A 31 -8.06 4.20 4.69
C ALA A 31 -8.70 5.40 5.39
N ASP A 32 -7.91 6.08 6.21
CA ASP A 32 -8.27 7.39 6.76
C ASP A 32 -8.36 8.42 5.64
N GLN A 33 -9.06 9.51 5.89
CA GLN A 33 -9.30 10.55 4.88
C GLN A 33 -7.99 11.15 4.36
N ASP A 34 -7.04 11.45 5.23
CA ASP A 34 -5.74 12.03 4.86
C ASP A 34 -4.87 11.08 4.03
N LEU A 35 -4.88 9.77 4.30
CA LEU A 35 -4.23 8.77 3.47
C LEU A 35 -4.87 8.69 2.08
N ARG A 36 -6.19 8.81 2.02
CA ARG A 36 -6.94 8.80 0.76
C ARG A 36 -6.65 10.04 -0.08
N GLU A 37 -6.66 11.22 0.54
CA GLU A 37 -6.29 12.49 -0.10
C GLU A 37 -4.85 12.44 -0.61
N PHE A 38 -3.93 11.95 0.20
CA PHE A 38 -2.54 11.78 -0.20
C PHE A 38 -2.40 10.82 -1.39
N ALA A 39 -3.10 9.68 -1.37
CA ALA A 39 -3.10 8.73 -2.47
C ALA A 39 -3.68 9.36 -3.75
N ALA A 40 -4.76 10.13 -3.64
CA ALA A 40 -5.41 10.79 -4.77
C ALA A 40 -4.53 11.87 -5.40
N ILE A 41 -3.82 12.64 -4.60
CA ILE A 41 -3.02 13.78 -5.05
C ILE A 41 -1.59 13.35 -5.36
N ASP A 42 -0.87 12.89 -4.34
CA ASP A 42 0.56 12.61 -4.44
C ASP A 42 0.85 11.23 -5.00
N GLY A 43 0.01 10.23 -4.71
CA GLY A 43 0.10 8.91 -5.33
C GLY A 43 0.01 8.98 -6.86
N ARG A 44 -0.90 9.77 -7.40
CA ARG A 44 -1.01 10.01 -8.84
C ARG A 44 0.19 10.73 -9.44
N LYS A 45 0.80 11.67 -8.72
CA LYS A 45 2.02 12.36 -9.16
C LYS A 45 3.22 11.43 -9.21
N VAL A 46 3.41 10.62 -8.16
CA VAL A 46 4.54 9.67 -8.05
C VAL A 46 4.38 8.53 -9.05
N ALA A 47 3.15 8.12 -9.35
CA ALA A 47 2.88 7.14 -10.40
C ALA A 47 3.51 7.54 -11.74
N GLY A 48 3.59 8.86 -12.02
CA GLY A 48 4.38 9.43 -13.10
C GLY A 48 3.98 8.97 -14.51
N ARG A 49 4.70 9.48 -15.52
CA ARG A 49 4.51 9.03 -16.91
C ARG A 49 5.14 7.66 -17.11
N PRO A 50 4.48 6.74 -17.83
CA PRO A 50 5.11 5.49 -18.23
C PRO A 50 6.35 5.77 -19.06
N THR A 51 7.44 5.10 -18.73
CA THR A 51 8.71 5.16 -19.46
C THR A 51 8.84 3.89 -20.30
N GLY A 52 8.11 3.79 -21.41
CA GLY A 52 8.20 2.61 -22.26
C GLY A 52 7.00 2.44 -23.19
N GLY A 53 7.07 1.48 -24.11
CA GLY A 53 5.97 1.15 -24.99
C GLY A 53 4.78 0.50 -24.26
N PRO A 54 3.63 0.38 -24.93
CA PRO A 54 2.35 0.03 -24.31
C PRO A 54 2.27 -1.37 -23.68
N TYR A 55 3.29 -2.18 -23.82
CA TYR A 55 3.29 -3.58 -23.38
C TYR A 55 4.44 -3.95 -22.44
N ALA A 56 5.34 -3.03 -22.10
CA ALA A 56 6.59 -3.34 -21.41
C ALA A 56 6.71 -2.74 -20.00
N ASN A 57 5.73 -1.98 -19.54
CA ASN A 57 5.86 -1.30 -18.25
C ASN A 57 5.35 -2.16 -17.10
N PRO A 58 6.15 -2.34 -16.04
CA PRO A 58 5.66 -2.94 -14.81
C PRO A 58 4.61 -2.02 -14.14
N ASP A 59 3.71 -2.63 -13.36
CA ASP A 59 2.88 -1.87 -12.43
C ASP A 59 3.78 -1.12 -11.44
N LYS A 60 3.38 0.08 -11.08
CA LYS A 60 4.01 0.82 -9.98
C LYS A 60 3.23 0.61 -8.70
N ILE A 61 3.98 0.38 -7.62
CA ILE A 61 3.42 0.16 -6.31
C ILE A 61 4.06 1.16 -5.35
N LEU A 62 3.23 1.87 -4.60
CA LEU A 62 3.68 2.71 -3.48
C LEU A 62 3.18 2.09 -2.19
N LEU A 63 4.06 1.95 -1.23
CA LEU A 63 3.73 1.58 0.13
C LEU A 63 3.60 2.86 0.95
N LEU A 64 2.42 3.09 1.51
CA LEU A 64 2.12 4.27 2.30
C LEU A 64 2.29 3.99 3.80
N THR A 65 2.82 4.97 4.49
CA THR A 65 3.00 4.98 5.95
C THR A 65 2.73 6.38 6.49
N ARG A 66 3.07 6.61 7.75
CA ARG A 66 3.15 7.96 8.33
C ARG A 66 4.59 8.30 8.68
N ASP A 67 4.98 9.55 8.48
CA ASP A 67 6.27 10.06 8.91
C ASP A 67 6.33 10.23 10.44
N GLY A 68 7.48 10.66 10.95
CA GLY A 68 7.68 10.90 12.39
C GLY A 68 6.82 12.03 12.99
N LYS A 69 6.08 12.77 12.16
CA LYS A 69 5.12 13.80 12.57
C LYS A 69 3.67 13.34 12.40
N GLY A 70 3.44 12.12 11.92
CA GLY A 70 2.13 11.55 11.71
C GLY A 70 1.49 11.87 10.35
N TYR A 71 2.18 12.55 9.44
CA TYR A 71 1.66 12.84 8.10
C TYR A 71 1.83 11.65 7.15
N PRO A 72 0.88 11.44 6.20
CA PRO A 72 1.04 10.44 5.17
C PRO A 72 2.34 10.60 4.38
N ALA A 73 3.04 9.49 4.14
CA ALA A 73 4.32 9.48 3.45
C ALA A 73 4.48 8.20 2.62
N VAL A 74 5.31 8.25 1.58
CA VAL A 74 5.71 7.06 0.82
C VAL A 74 6.88 6.39 1.52
N MET A 75 6.68 5.16 2.00
CA MET A 75 7.72 4.34 2.58
C MET A 75 8.62 3.73 1.51
N ALA A 76 8.03 3.25 0.42
CA ALA A 76 8.75 2.65 -0.71
C ALA A 76 7.96 2.82 -2.01
N SER A 77 8.69 2.91 -3.12
CA SER A 77 8.16 2.87 -4.48
C SER A 77 8.82 1.71 -5.23
N LEU A 78 8.01 0.79 -5.74
CA LEU A 78 8.46 -0.44 -6.37
C LEU A 78 7.91 -0.54 -7.80
N ALA A 79 8.72 -1.09 -8.71
CA ALA A 79 8.23 -1.59 -9.98
C ALA A 79 7.86 -3.07 -9.81
N PHE A 80 6.68 -3.46 -10.25
CA PHE A 80 6.19 -4.81 -10.08
C PHE A 80 5.68 -5.37 -11.41
N PRO A 81 5.94 -6.65 -11.75
CA PRO A 81 5.44 -7.22 -12.98
C PRO A 81 3.92 -7.10 -13.05
N ALA A 82 3.41 -6.60 -14.17
CA ALA A 82 1.98 -6.49 -14.41
C ALA A 82 1.28 -7.85 -14.25
N ARG A 83 0.06 -7.85 -13.69
CA ARG A 83 -0.78 -9.03 -13.48
C ARG A 83 -0.21 -10.08 -12.53
N GLN A 84 0.70 -9.74 -11.65
CA GLN A 84 1.11 -10.60 -10.55
C GLN A 84 0.41 -10.21 -9.26
N SER A 85 0.13 -11.21 -8.44
CA SER A 85 -0.41 -10.98 -7.09
C SER A 85 0.61 -10.22 -6.25
N LEU A 86 0.14 -9.17 -5.56
CA LEU A 86 0.99 -8.37 -4.68
C LEU A 86 1.50 -9.23 -3.52
N PRO A 87 2.80 -9.14 -3.18
CA PRO A 87 3.31 -9.79 -1.98
C PRO A 87 2.76 -9.14 -0.71
N ALA A 88 2.87 -9.84 0.40
CA ALA A 88 2.53 -9.26 1.70
C ALA A 88 3.41 -8.01 1.95
N PRO A 89 2.81 -6.88 2.31
CA PRO A 89 3.55 -5.65 2.54
C PRO A 89 4.36 -5.75 3.85
N PRO A 90 5.48 -5.03 3.97
CA PRO A 90 6.27 -4.98 5.19
C PRO A 90 5.48 -4.32 6.34
N ALA A 91 5.92 -4.59 7.57
CA ALA A 91 5.38 -3.95 8.76
C ALA A 91 5.47 -2.41 8.66
N GLY A 92 4.46 -1.73 9.20
CA GLY A 92 4.36 -0.27 9.13
C GLY A 92 3.69 0.27 7.85
N THR A 93 3.33 -0.60 6.89
CA THR A 93 2.49 -0.23 5.77
C THR A 93 1.06 -0.01 6.25
N LEU A 94 0.49 1.15 5.94
CA LEU A 94 -0.89 1.52 6.29
C LEU A 94 -1.84 1.44 5.09
N ALA A 95 -1.33 1.63 3.90
CA ALA A 95 -2.07 1.47 2.64
C ALA A 95 -1.11 1.18 1.50
N VAL A 96 -1.64 0.66 0.39
CA VAL A 96 -0.88 0.42 -0.83
C VAL A 96 -1.54 1.18 -1.98
N VAL A 97 -0.72 1.78 -2.84
CA VAL A 97 -1.19 2.34 -4.11
C VAL A 97 -0.63 1.49 -5.23
N ARG A 98 -1.49 1.02 -6.11
CA ARG A 98 -1.10 0.28 -7.31
C ARG A 98 -1.54 1.04 -8.55
N LEU A 99 -0.59 1.37 -9.41
CA LEU A 99 -0.87 1.91 -10.73
C LEU A 99 -0.93 0.74 -11.72
N HIS A 100 -2.12 0.48 -12.23
CA HIS A 100 -2.31 -0.47 -13.33
C HIS A 100 -1.94 0.16 -14.66
N GLN A 101 -0.92 -0.39 -15.28
CA GLN A 101 -0.53 -0.02 -16.63
C GLN A 101 -1.56 -0.50 -17.65
N ARG A 102 -1.76 0.29 -18.70
CA ARG A 102 -2.67 -0.05 -19.79
C ARG A 102 -2.28 -1.36 -20.46
N MET A 103 -3.23 -2.26 -20.59
CA MET A 103 -3.09 -3.48 -21.40
C MET A 103 -4.28 -3.61 -22.37
N GLY A 104 -4.08 -3.15 -23.59
CA GLY A 104 -5.11 -3.28 -24.63
C GLY A 104 -6.35 -2.42 -24.38
N THR A 105 -7.54 -2.99 -24.55
CA THR A 105 -8.86 -2.34 -24.41
C THR A 105 -9.52 -2.57 -23.06
N ILE A 106 -8.81 -3.15 -22.08
CA ILE A 106 -9.37 -3.45 -20.77
C ILE A 106 -9.56 -2.16 -19.99
N ILE A 107 -10.77 -1.96 -19.47
CA ILE A 107 -11.09 -0.84 -18.58
C ILE A 107 -10.31 -1.04 -17.29
N PRO A 108 -9.47 -0.10 -16.87
CA PRO A 108 -8.72 -0.22 -15.63
C PRO A 108 -9.67 -0.09 -14.44
N GLY A 109 -9.64 -1.07 -13.57
CA GLY A 109 -10.38 -1.11 -12.32
C GLY A 109 -9.73 -2.13 -11.40
N PRO A 110 -10.24 -2.31 -10.17
CA PRO A 110 -9.78 -3.37 -9.29
C PRO A 110 -9.90 -4.74 -9.96
N THR A 111 -8.85 -5.54 -9.87
CA THR A 111 -8.79 -6.90 -10.39
C THR A 111 -9.07 -7.92 -9.29
N ALA A 112 -9.30 -9.19 -9.66
CA ALA A 112 -9.43 -10.27 -8.68
C ALA A 112 -8.20 -10.39 -7.76
N ASP A 113 -6.99 -10.11 -8.28
CA ASP A 113 -5.75 -10.10 -7.48
C ASP A 113 -5.73 -8.95 -6.47
N ASP A 114 -6.26 -7.78 -6.82
CA ASP A 114 -6.39 -6.64 -5.90
C ASP A 114 -7.36 -6.96 -4.76
N LEU A 115 -8.50 -7.58 -5.08
CA LEU A 115 -9.45 -8.02 -4.08
C LEU A 115 -8.86 -9.11 -3.16
N ALA A 116 -8.15 -10.08 -3.73
CA ALA A 116 -7.46 -11.13 -2.97
C ALA A 116 -6.38 -10.56 -2.04
N PHE A 117 -5.62 -9.56 -2.50
CA PHE A 117 -4.62 -8.86 -1.67
C PHE A 117 -5.27 -8.25 -0.42
N VAL A 118 -6.36 -7.49 -0.59
CA VAL A 118 -7.07 -6.87 0.53
C VAL A 118 -7.70 -7.92 1.45
N ALA A 119 -8.25 -9.00 0.89
CA ALA A 119 -8.79 -10.11 1.68
C ALA A 119 -7.73 -10.74 2.59
N ALA A 120 -6.52 -10.93 2.08
CA ALA A 120 -5.42 -11.57 2.81
C ALA A 120 -4.76 -10.64 3.85
N ASN A 121 -4.55 -9.37 3.52
CA ASN A 121 -3.71 -8.47 4.31
C ASN A 121 -4.50 -7.49 5.18
N ARG A 122 -5.80 -7.31 4.92
CA ARG A 122 -6.67 -6.36 5.64
C ARG A 122 -6.13 -4.92 5.60
N LEU A 123 -5.46 -4.57 4.52
CA LEU A 123 -4.94 -3.23 4.25
C LEU A 123 -5.70 -2.62 3.08
N PRO A 124 -6.03 -1.31 3.13
CA PRO A 124 -6.64 -0.64 2.00
C PRO A 124 -5.67 -0.57 0.82
N LEU A 125 -6.19 -0.78 -0.38
CA LEU A 125 -5.47 -0.71 -1.63
C LEU A 125 -6.11 0.35 -2.52
N PHE A 126 -5.32 1.32 -2.96
CA PHE A 126 -5.72 2.29 -3.97
C PHE A 126 -5.27 1.80 -5.34
N VAL A 127 -6.23 1.60 -6.24
CA VAL A 127 -5.96 1.21 -7.63
C VAL A 127 -6.12 2.43 -8.51
N ILE A 128 -5.09 2.78 -9.28
CA ILE A 128 -5.11 3.88 -10.24
C ILE A 128 -5.02 3.29 -11.65
N GLY A 129 -5.97 3.66 -12.49
CA GLY A 129 -5.99 3.28 -13.90
C GLY A 129 -5.36 4.34 -14.78
N GLU A 130 -4.37 3.97 -15.59
CA GLU A 130 -3.57 4.93 -16.37
C GLU A 130 -4.25 5.49 -17.64
N TRP A 131 -5.47 5.10 -17.92
CA TRP A 131 -6.11 5.30 -19.23
C TRP A 131 -6.61 6.68 -19.55
N ALA A 132 -7.18 7.35 -18.56
CA ALA A 132 -7.90 8.60 -18.73
C ALA A 132 -7.18 9.73 -18.03
N ARG A 133 -7.54 10.96 -18.34
CA ARG A 133 -7.11 12.13 -17.58
C ARG A 133 -8.36 12.93 -17.19
N PRO A 134 -8.63 13.05 -15.89
CA PRO A 134 -7.89 12.45 -14.77
C PRO A 134 -7.94 10.92 -14.77
N ALA A 135 -6.89 10.28 -14.28
CA ALA A 135 -6.84 8.83 -14.12
C ALA A 135 -7.86 8.38 -13.06
N PRO A 136 -8.76 7.43 -13.39
CA PRO A 136 -9.70 6.93 -12.40
C PRO A 136 -8.97 6.24 -11.25
N MET A 137 -9.50 6.38 -10.03
CA MET A 137 -8.95 5.76 -8.84
C MET A 137 -10.06 5.08 -8.06
N TRP A 138 -9.73 3.95 -7.47
CA TRP A 138 -10.60 3.17 -6.59
C TRP A 138 -9.89 2.89 -5.28
N GLU A 139 -10.63 2.91 -4.18
CA GLU A 139 -10.23 2.33 -2.92
C GLU A 139 -10.85 0.94 -2.82
N VAL A 140 -10.03 -0.07 -2.56
CA VAL A 140 -10.43 -1.43 -2.24
C VAL A 140 -10.14 -1.65 -0.76
N ALA A 141 -11.12 -2.09 0.00
CA ALA A 141 -11.00 -2.21 1.45
C ALA A 141 -11.82 -3.40 2.00
N TRP A 142 -11.49 -3.80 3.22
CA TRP A 142 -12.30 -4.76 3.97
C TRP A 142 -13.38 -4.02 4.74
N VAL A 143 -14.63 -4.20 4.36
CA VAL A 143 -15.79 -3.47 4.92
C VAL A 143 -16.88 -4.48 5.29
N ASP A 144 -17.37 -4.42 6.51
CA ASP A 144 -18.48 -5.26 7.00
C ASP A 144 -18.31 -6.76 6.72
N GLY A 145 -17.09 -7.28 6.86
CA GLY A 145 -16.82 -8.71 6.71
C GLY A 145 -16.53 -9.16 5.27
N THR A 146 -16.50 -8.26 4.29
CA THR A 146 -16.21 -8.57 2.88
C THR A 146 -15.26 -7.55 2.26
N VAL A 147 -14.67 -7.89 1.10
CA VAL A 147 -13.90 -6.93 0.31
C VAL A 147 -14.87 -6.16 -0.57
N ARG A 148 -14.78 -4.84 -0.51
CA ARG A 148 -15.55 -3.91 -1.33
C ARG A 148 -14.65 -2.87 -1.96
N PHE A 149 -15.15 -2.21 -3.00
CA PHE A 149 -14.43 -1.09 -3.61
C PHE A 149 -15.34 0.11 -3.84
N ARG A 150 -14.75 1.29 -3.98
CA ARG A 150 -15.45 2.53 -4.30
C ARG A 150 -14.55 3.45 -5.12
N THR A 151 -15.17 4.38 -5.83
CA THR A 151 -14.44 5.41 -6.54
C THR A 151 -13.89 6.46 -5.60
N VAL A 152 -12.73 7.01 -5.95
CA VAL A 152 -12.08 8.12 -5.26
C VAL A 152 -11.81 9.23 -6.27
N GLY A 153 -12.32 10.41 -6.01
CA GLY A 153 -12.15 11.60 -6.82
C GLY A 153 -10.76 12.22 -6.73
N ASP A 154 -10.57 13.37 -7.38
CA ASP A 154 -9.25 13.99 -7.55
C ASP A 154 -8.65 14.56 -6.25
N VAL A 155 -9.48 14.89 -5.30
CA VAL A 155 -9.10 15.40 -3.97
C VAL A 155 -9.60 14.49 -2.84
N GLY A 156 -9.82 13.23 -3.14
CA GLY A 156 -10.17 12.22 -2.14
C GLY A 156 -11.66 12.09 -1.82
N GLU A 157 -12.56 12.71 -2.61
CA GLU A 157 -13.99 12.45 -2.49
C GLU A 157 -14.31 10.99 -2.80
N ILE A 158 -15.29 10.45 -2.09
CA ILE A 158 -15.63 9.04 -2.15
C ILE A 158 -17.04 8.81 -2.70
N GLY A 159 -17.14 7.81 -3.56
CA GLY A 159 -18.41 7.21 -3.97
C GLY A 159 -18.93 6.16 -2.97
N PRO A 160 -20.11 5.59 -3.24
CA PRO A 160 -20.64 4.49 -2.45
C PRO A 160 -19.78 3.23 -2.62
N TRP A 161 -19.79 2.36 -1.59
CA TRP A 161 -19.20 1.03 -1.68
C TRP A 161 -19.96 0.15 -2.67
N GLN A 162 -19.21 -0.65 -3.40
CA GLN A 162 -19.68 -1.65 -4.36
C GLN A 162 -19.08 -3.01 -3.99
N ASP A 163 -19.85 -4.07 -4.29
CA ASP A 163 -19.45 -5.47 -4.08
C ASP A 163 -18.67 -5.98 -5.29
#